data_a8beada5b7c7df7c77d370b30c941d5f
#
_entry.id   a8beada5b7c7df7c77d370b30c941d5f
#
_cell.length_a   1.000
_cell.length_b   1.000
_cell.length_c   1.000
_cell.angle_alpha   90.00
_cell.angle_beta   90.00
_cell.angle_gamma   90.00
#
_symmetry.space_group_name_H-M   'P 1'
#
loop_
_entity.id
_entity.type
_entity.pdbx_description
1 polymer ?
#
loop_
_entity_poly.entity_id
_entity_poly.type
_entity_poly.pdbx_seq_one_letter_code
_entity_poly.pdbx_strand_id
1 'polypeptide(L)'
;MKYRKNLFLLLCLGSILSTAAQNNILQKGLSEHCVKDVRTVQYVHPLRIVWMSDSEGKSVRNPENLLCDFSGQITVASQRNCILSTRMSGQAGILLDFGKELHGGLLITTAIRSTNRPLRVRIRFGESVTEAMSDTSIKSPESSATNDHAMRDFEINLPWLGSLEIGDTGFRFVRIDLLEKDEELPLRSVQAAFKFRDIPYIGSFQSDNERLNRIWETGAYTVHLNMQNCLWDGIKRDRLVWVGDMHPEVMTINSVFGANEVVYKSLNIARDDTPLPGWMNGMCSYSLWWIIIQRDLYLYQGNKEYLEEQHTYLAGLLKQVIASIEGNKENLQNGIRFLDWPTSESPEVIHAGLQALMTLALEAGSNLADWLQDGELSKQCKEAVKRLRKYIPDHKNSKQAAALLAISGLNKAKEINRSVVAVDGAKGFSTFYGYYMLEAMALAGDYTGALQIISDYWGGMLDLGATTFWEDLNYNDLRNAGRIDEIVPLGKFDIHSMGGDYCYKGLRHSLCHGWASGPTAWLSRHVLGIVPLEAGCKKVKVEPHLGNLQRVEGTFPTPYGIIRVKHEKKANGSILSEIEAPKEITIVR
;
A
#
# COMPACT_ATOMS: atom_id res chain seq x y z
N MET A 1 48.66 49.62 9.90
CA MET A 1 47.78 49.12 8.84
C MET A 1 47.39 47.66 9.04
N LYS A 2 46.81 47.30 10.21
CA LYS A 2 46.44 45.90 10.57
C LYS A 2 45.08 45.74 11.31
N TYR A 3 44.24 46.77 11.36
CA TYR A 3 42.99 46.75 12.13
C TYR A 3 41.71 46.93 11.31
N ARG A 4 41.78 46.86 9.96
CA ARG A 4 40.59 47.06 9.10
C ARG A 4 40.01 45.78 8.44
N LYS A 5 40.62 44.61 8.64
CA LYS A 5 40.10 43.35 8.00
C LYS A 5 39.14 42.52 8.87
N ASN A 6 39.11 42.75 10.19
CA ASN A 6 38.27 41.93 11.07
C ASN A 6 36.87 42.51 11.33
N LEU A 7 36.62 43.78 10.91
CA LEU A 7 35.29 44.39 11.10
C LEU A 7 34.29 44.02 10.01
N PHE A 8 34.77 43.57 8.83
CA PHE A 8 33.90 43.17 7.72
C PHE A 8 33.39 41.72 7.85
N LEU A 9 34.08 40.87 8.61
CA LEU A 9 33.65 39.47 8.83
C LEU A 9 32.60 39.34 9.94
N LEU A 10 32.54 40.25 10.89
CA LEU A 10 31.52 40.27 11.94
C LEU A 10 30.18 40.87 11.46
N LEU A 11 30.19 41.72 10.44
CA LEU A 11 28.97 42.30 9.86
C LEU A 11 28.26 41.35 8.89
N CYS A 12 28.99 40.38 8.31
CA CYS A 12 28.37 39.33 7.46
C CYS A 12 27.79 38.16 8.26
N LEU A 13 28.27 37.90 9.47
CA LEU A 13 27.70 36.88 10.37
C LEU A 13 26.46 37.37 11.13
N GLY A 14 26.34 38.70 11.35
CA GLY A 14 25.16 39.30 11.97
C GLY A 14 23.92 39.37 11.08
N SER A 15 24.10 39.35 9.75
CA SER A 15 22.98 39.39 8.79
C SER A 15 22.41 38.02 8.40
N ILE A 16 23.07 36.92 8.79
CA ILE A 16 22.59 35.56 8.52
C ILE A 16 21.74 35.03 9.71
N LEU A 17 21.82 35.64 10.88
CA LEU A 17 21.06 35.25 12.06
C LEU A 17 19.74 36.04 12.27
N SER A 18 19.43 37.01 11.41
CA SER A 18 18.19 37.81 11.54
C SER A 18 17.05 37.41 10.57
N THR A 19 17.20 36.36 9.78
CA THR A 19 16.12 35.89 8.88
C THR A 19 15.26 34.76 9.47
N ALA A 20 15.47 34.36 10.71
CA ALA A 20 14.74 33.24 11.33
C ALA A 20 13.59 33.63 12.26
N ALA A 21 13.22 34.91 12.33
CA ALA A 21 12.05 35.34 13.10
C ALA A 21 11.20 36.36 12.35
N GLN A 22 10.78 36.01 11.13
CA GLN A 22 9.52 36.55 10.65
C GLN A 22 8.42 35.90 11.50
N ASN A 23 7.93 36.63 12.50
CA ASN A 23 6.73 36.29 13.24
C ASN A 23 5.60 36.08 12.24
N ASN A 24 5.34 34.83 11.83
CA ASN A 24 4.24 34.50 11.00
C ASN A 24 2.96 34.81 11.81
N ILE A 25 2.32 35.93 11.52
CA ILE A 25 1.13 36.43 12.23
C ILE A 25 0.04 35.34 12.25
N LEU A 26 -0.04 34.52 11.20
CA LEU A 26 -1.01 33.42 11.11
C LEU A 26 -0.78 32.32 12.15
N GLN A 27 0.46 32.13 12.60
CA GLN A 27 0.81 31.12 13.60
C GLN A 27 0.81 31.65 15.04
N LYS A 28 0.79 32.97 15.22
CA LYS A 28 0.82 33.59 16.56
C LYS A 28 -0.44 33.19 17.34
N GLY A 29 -0.24 32.48 18.45
CA GLY A 29 -1.32 31.98 19.31
C GLY A 29 -2.00 30.69 18.84
N LEU A 30 -1.65 30.16 17.65
CA LEU A 30 -2.18 28.90 17.14
C LEU A 30 -1.16 27.76 17.18
N SER A 31 0.15 28.05 17.09
CA SER A 31 1.22 27.06 16.97
C SER A 31 1.28 26.06 18.15
N GLU A 32 0.87 26.47 19.34
CA GLU A 32 0.83 25.61 20.54
C GLU A 32 -0.36 24.64 20.55
N HIS A 33 -1.36 24.88 19.67
CA HIS A 33 -2.60 24.12 19.61
C HIS A 33 -2.80 23.40 18.25
N CYS A 34 -1.87 23.56 17.31
CA CYS A 34 -1.95 22.96 15.98
C CYS A 34 -1.19 21.64 15.90
N VAL A 35 -1.87 20.60 15.44
CA VAL A 35 -1.20 19.39 14.95
C VAL A 35 -0.93 19.59 13.46
N LYS A 36 0.34 19.59 13.07
CA LYS A 36 0.73 19.71 11.66
C LYS A 36 0.35 18.44 10.91
N ASP A 37 -0.51 18.55 9.91
CA ASP A 37 -0.73 17.46 8.96
C ASP A 37 0.50 17.37 8.03
N VAL A 38 1.06 16.19 7.89
CA VAL A 38 2.21 15.91 7.02
C VAL A 38 1.80 15.62 5.58
N ARG A 39 0.49 15.49 5.36
CA ARG A 39 -0.07 15.28 4.03
C ARG A 39 -0.32 16.61 3.33
N THR A 40 -0.30 16.57 2.02
CA THR A 40 -0.76 17.67 1.16
C THR A 40 -2.10 17.32 0.53
N VAL A 41 -2.80 18.35 0.02
CA VAL A 41 -4.03 18.20 -0.75
C VAL A 41 -3.82 18.79 -2.14
N GLN A 42 -4.16 18.02 -3.17
CA GLN A 42 -4.22 18.50 -4.55
C GLN A 42 -5.63 18.31 -5.10
N TYR A 43 -6.11 19.30 -5.86
CA TYR A 43 -7.43 19.21 -6.49
C TYR A 43 -7.29 18.70 -7.92
N VAL A 44 -7.85 17.51 -8.18
CA VAL A 44 -7.72 16.80 -9.45
C VAL A 44 -9.07 16.79 -10.16
N HIS A 45 -9.13 17.26 -11.40
CA HIS A 45 -10.35 17.14 -12.20
C HIS A 45 -10.51 15.72 -12.77
N PRO A 46 -11.74 15.25 -13.05
CA PRO A 46 -11.96 13.95 -13.64
C PRO A 46 -11.35 13.89 -15.07
N LEU A 47 -10.90 12.69 -15.47
CA LEU A 47 -10.34 12.45 -16.80
C LEU A 47 -11.40 12.11 -17.84
N ARG A 48 -12.49 11.46 -17.41
CA ARG A 48 -13.57 11.05 -18.32
C ARG A 48 -14.91 10.92 -17.63
N ILE A 49 -15.96 10.93 -18.45
CA ILE A 49 -17.32 10.61 -18.04
C ILE A 49 -17.58 9.16 -18.42
N VAL A 50 -17.97 8.34 -17.44
CA VAL A 50 -18.24 6.92 -17.64
C VAL A 50 -19.71 6.68 -17.98
N TRP A 51 -20.61 7.44 -17.34
CA TRP A 51 -22.05 7.28 -17.52
C TRP A 51 -22.79 8.60 -17.26
N MET A 52 -23.92 8.74 -17.93
CA MET A 52 -24.90 9.79 -17.73
C MET A 52 -26.32 9.20 -17.72
N SER A 53 -27.24 9.83 -17.01
CA SER A 53 -28.63 9.38 -16.91
C SER A 53 -29.38 9.37 -18.24
N ASP A 54 -28.95 10.14 -19.22
CA ASP A 54 -29.42 10.09 -20.60
C ASP A 54 -28.29 10.42 -21.59
N SER A 55 -28.35 9.82 -22.76
CA SER A 55 -27.39 10.05 -23.85
C SER A 55 -27.82 11.17 -24.82
N GLU A 56 -29.03 11.71 -24.67
CA GLU A 56 -29.60 12.72 -25.58
C GLU A 56 -29.31 14.15 -25.12
N GLY A 57 -28.67 14.34 -23.95
CA GLY A 57 -28.32 15.64 -23.42
C GLY A 57 -29.50 16.43 -22.82
N LYS A 58 -30.61 15.77 -22.51
CA LYS A 58 -31.80 16.39 -21.89
C LYS A 58 -31.59 16.58 -20.38
N SER A 59 -31.03 15.55 -19.72
CA SER A 59 -30.76 15.54 -18.27
C SER A 59 -29.37 16.02 -17.89
N VAL A 60 -28.37 15.82 -18.77
CA VAL A 60 -26.98 16.24 -18.56
C VAL A 60 -26.50 17.01 -19.77
N ARG A 61 -26.23 18.31 -19.59
CA ARG A 61 -25.75 19.19 -20.66
C ARG A 61 -24.34 19.68 -20.38
N ASN A 62 -23.53 19.76 -21.44
CA ASN A 62 -22.12 20.20 -21.43
C ASN A 62 -21.27 19.47 -20.36
N PRO A 63 -21.33 18.16 -20.25
CA PRO A 63 -20.61 17.41 -19.22
C PRO A 63 -19.08 17.52 -19.36
N GLU A 64 -18.58 17.76 -20.57
CA GLU A 64 -17.17 17.97 -20.88
C GLU A 64 -16.54 19.17 -20.14
N ASN A 65 -17.36 20.12 -19.67
CA ASN A 65 -16.86 21.24 -18.87
C ASN A 65 -16.31 20.81 -17.51
N LEU A 66 -16.67 19.61 -17.01
CA LEU A 66 -16.12 19.05 -15.77
C LEU A 66 -14.71 18.43 -15.97
N LEU A 67 -14.33 18.16 -17.23
CA LEU A 67 -13.02 17.58 -17.56
C LEU A 67 -11.92 18.63 -17.74
N CYS A 68 -12.27 19.92 -17.60
CA CYS A 68 -11.36 21.03 -17.82
C CYS A 68 -10.84 21.61 -16.50
N ASP A 69 -9.67 22.20 -16.56
CA ASP A 69 -9.10 22.97 -15.46
C ASP A 69 -10.05 24.06 -14.96
N PHE A 70 -10.09 24.22 -13.66
CA PHE A 70 -10.83 25.26 -12.98
C PHE A 70 -9.91 26.10 -12.10
N SER A 71 -9.96 27.42 -12.31
CA SER A 71 -9.09 28.37 -11.59
C SER A 71 -9.40 28.55 -10.09
N GLY A 72 -10.42 27.86 -9.58
CA GLY A 72 -10.90 28.00 -8.19
C GLY A 72 -11.85 29.18 -7.96
N GLN A 73 -12.01 30.10 -8.95
CA GLN A 73 -12.85 31.28 -8.79
C GLN A 73 -14.15 31.21 -9.60
N ILE A 74 -15.28 31.36 -8.93
CA ILE A 74 -16.59 31.51 -9.56
C ILE A 74 -16.76 32.95 -10.01
N THR A 75 -17.26 33.14 -11.24
CA THR A 75 -17.67 34.47 -11.76
C THR A 75 -19.14 34.46 -12.18
N VAL A 76 -19.82 35.58 -12.01
CA VAL A 76 -21.23 35.74 -12.38
C VAL A 76 -21.45 35.48 -13.88
N ALA A 77 -20.48 35.83 -14.71
CA ALA A 77 -20.57 35.69 -16.17
C ALA A 77 -20.14 34.31 -16.70
N SER A 78 -19.72 33.37 -15.84
CA SER A 78 -19.22 32.06 -16.30
C SER A 78 -20.36 31.23 -16.88
N GLN A 79 -20.21 30.86 -18.15
CA GLN A 79 -21.16 29.99 -18.87
C GLN A 79 -20.63 28.55 -19.06
N ARG A 80 -19.39 28.26 -18.61
CA ARG A 80 -18.80 26.91 -18.70
C ARG A 80 -19.23 26.04 -17.55
N ASN A 81 -20.51 25.62 -17.56
CA ASN A 81 -21.07 24.77 -16.52
C ASN A 81 -21.62 23.48 -17.12
N CYS A 82 -21.44 22.37 -16.41
CA CYS A 82 -22.22 21.16 -16.62
C CYS A 82 -23.59 21.38 -15.94
N ILE A 83 -24.68 21.07 -16.60
CA ILE A 83 -26.03 21.21 -16.06
C ILE A 83 -26.66 19.85 -15.85
N LEU A 84 -26.97 19.52 -14.60
CA LEU A 84 -27.88 18.41 -14.28
C LEU A 84 -29.30 18.94 -14.21
N SER A 85 -30.22 18.38 -14.99
CA SER A 85 -31.63 18.85 -15.09
C SER A 85 -32.64 17.72 -14.94
N THR A 86 -33.51 17.80 -13.99
CA THR A 86 -34.64 16.88 -13.77
C THR A 86 -35.93 17.31 -14.44
N ARG A 87 -35.93 18.44 -15.15
CA ARG A 87 -37.16 19.07 -15.73
C ARG A 87 -37.80 18.24 -16.81
N MET A 88 -37.03 17.50 -17.59
CA MET A 88 -37.55 16.74 -18.73
C MET A 88 -37.63 15.23 -18.53
N SER A 89 -36.67 14.65 -17.82
CA SER A 89 -36.56 13.19 -17.66
C SER A 89 -36.89 12.70 -16.25
N GLY A 90 -37.03 13.62 -15.30
CA GLY A 90 -37.21 13.27 -13.88
C GLY A 90 -35.94 12.74 -13.18
N GLN A 91 -34.89 12.42 -13.93
CA GLN A 91 -33.62 11.92 -13.41
C GLN A 91 -32.45 12.67 -14.06
N ALA A 92 -31.45 13.04 -13.25
CA ALA A 92 -30.23 13.66 -13.75
C ALA A 92 -29.05 13.19 -12.90
N GLY A 93 -28.12 12.47 -13.50
CA GLY A 93 -26.95 11.95 -12.83
C GLY A 93 -25.78 11.73 -13.80
N ILE A 94 -24.58 11.79 -13.25
CA ILE A 94 -23.33 11.63 -13.97
C ILE A 94 -22.35 10.79 -13.13
N LEU A 95 -21.58 9.93 -13.79
CA LEU A 95 -20.47 9.16 -13.21
C LEU A 95 -19.14 9.60 -13.81
N LEU A 96 -18.26 10.04 -12.95
CA LEU A 96 -16.93 10.58 -13.26
C LEU A 96 -15.84 9.60 -12.87
N ASP A 97 -14.79 9.48 -13.71
CA ASP A 97 -13.56 8.71 -13.46
C ASP A 97 -12.38 9.68 -13.30
N PHE A 98 -11.67 9.60 -12.18
CA PHE A 98 -10.47 10.40 -11.90
C PHE A 98 -9.18 9.77 -12.43
N GLY A 99 -9.28 8.63 -13.11
CA GLY A 99 -8.19 7.97 -13.82
C GLY A 99 -7.34 7.04 -12.97
N LYS A 100 -7.17 7.34 -11.69
CA LYS A 100 -6.45 6.51 -10.72
C LYS A 100 -7.21 6.46 -9.39
N GLU A 101 -6.94 5.42 -8.63
CA GLU A 101 -7.35 5.34 -7.23
C GLU A 101 -6.73 6.49 -6.43
N LEU A 102 -7.52 7.12 -5.58
CA LEU A 102 -7.17 8.28 -4.76
C LEU A 102 -7.68 8.09 -3.34
N HIS A 103 -7.01 8.71 -2.36
CA HIS A 103 -7.56 8.90 -1.02
C HIS A 103 -7.94 10.35 -0.79
N GLY A 104 -9.12 10.61 -0.27
CA GLY A 104 -9.58 11.95 0.11
C GLY A 104 -11.06 12.17 -0.12
N GLY A 105 -11.43 13.37 -0.55
CA GLY A 105 -12.80 13.80 -0.72
C GLY A 105 -13.09 14.38 -2.10
N LEU A 106 -14.19 15.10 -2.19
CA LEU A 106 -14.68 15.73 -3.40
C LEU A 106 -14.98 17.21 -3.14
N LEU A 107 -14.38 18.12 -3.91
CA LEU A 107 -14.72 19.54 -3.94
C LEU A 107 -15.70 19.80 -5.08
N ILE A 108 -16.94 20.17 -4.75
CA ILE A 108 -17.98 20.51 -5.71
C ILE A 108 -18.19 22.01 -5.69
N THR A 109 -18.08 22.64 -6.86
CA THR A 109 -18.35 24.07 -7.02
C THR A 109 -19.58 24.27 -7.89
N THR A 110 -20.60 24.92 -7.33
CA THR A 110 -21.84 25.26 -8.04
C THR A 110 -21.74 26.64 -8.67
N ALA A 111 -22.45 26.86 -9.78
CA ALA A 111 -22.59 28.17 -10.40
C ALA A 111 -23.93 28.82 -10.06
N ILE A 112 -24.08 30.09 -10.46
CA ILE A 112 -25.29 30.89 -10.21
C ILE A 112 -26.51 30.31 -10.94
N ARG A 113 -27.67 30.36 -10.31
CA ARG A 113 -28.94 29.94 -10.87
C ARG A 113 -30.07 30.88 -10.42
N SER A 114 -31.24 30.71 -10.99
CA SER A 114 -32.39 31.59 -10.75
C SER A 114 -32.98 31.48 -9.33
N THR A 115 -32.85 30.33 -8.70
CA THR A 115 -33.31 30.09 -7.33
C THR A 115 -32.13 30.10 -6.36
N ASN A 116 -32.28 30.75 -5.22
CA ASN A 116 -31.20 30.91 -4.23
C ASN A 116 -31.29 29.90 -3.06
N ARG A 117 -31.95 28.76 -3.26
CA ARG A 117 -32.03 27.70 -2.26
C ARG A 117 -30.99 26.59 -2.54
N PRO A 118 -30.51 25.89 -1.52
CA PRO A 118 -29.72 24.68 -1.72
C PRO A 118 -30.47 23.60 -2.50
N LEU A 119 -29.77 22.74 -3.25
CA LEU A 119 -30.35 21.58 -3.91
C LEU A 119 -29.74 20.29 -3.35
N ARG A 120 -30.59 19.30 -3.13
CA ARG A 120 -30.22 18.01 -2.61
C ARG A 120 -29.68 17.14 -3.74
N VAL A 121 -28.51 16.54 -3.48
CA VAL A 121 -27.87 15.58 -4.36
C VAL A 121 -27.51 14.32 -3.58
N ARG A 122 -27.42 13.19 -4.27
CA ARG A 122 -26.80 11.96 -3.76
C ARG A 122 -25.42 11.83 -4.37
N ILE A 123 -24.43 11.51 -3.54
CA ILE A 123 -23.05 11.30 -3.95
C ILE A 123 -22.64 9.90 -3.55
N ARG A 124 -22.02 9.18 -4.52
CA ARG A 124 -21.52 7.82 -4.32
C ARG A 124 -20.10 7.73 -4.81
N PHE A 125 -19.21 7.37 -3.89
CA PHE A 125 -17.82 7.05 -4.17
C PHE A 125 -17.67 5.56 -4.46
N GLY A 126 -16.72 5.19 -5.30
CA GLY A 126 -16.37 3.79 -5.58
C GLY A 126 -14.95 3.61 -6.08
N GLU A 127 -14.33 2.51 -5.70
CA GLU A 127 -13.06 2.05 -6.28
C GLU A 127 -13.27 1.39 -7.65
N SER A 128 -14.52 1.01 -7.96
CA SER A 128 -14.96 0.54 -9.28
C SER A 128 -16.21 1.27 -9.75
N VAL A 129 -16.48 1.15 -11.06
CA VAL A 129 -17.74 1.65 -11.66
C VAL A 129 -18.93 0.99 -10.99
N THR A 130 -18.91 -0.31 -10.79
CA THR A 130 -19.98 -1.05 -10.13
C THR A 130 -20.23 -0.54 -8.72
N GLU A 131 -19.19 -0.29 -7.94
CA GLU A 131 -19.33 0.25 -6.59
C GLU A 131 -19.97 1.64 -6.58
N ALA A 132 -19.50 2.57 -7.43
CA ALA A 132 -20.08 3.91 -7.54
C ALA A 132 -21.53 3.90 -8.05
N MET A 133 -21.92 2.87 -8.81
CA MET A 133 -23.29 2.68 -9.29
C MET A 133 -24.19 1.94 -8.29
N SER A 134 -23.62 1.29 -7.26
CA SER A 134 -24.36 0.51 -6.27
C SER A 134 -25.13 1.40 -5.28
N ASP A 135 -26.07 0.78 -4.58
CA ASP A 135 -26.90 1.42 -3.56
C ASP A 135 -26.70 0.72 -2.21
N THR A 136 -26.16 1.43 -1.22
CA THR A 136 -25.93 0.89 0.13
C THR A 136 -27.21 0.56 0.90
N SER A 137 -28.36 1.11 0.49
CA SER A 137 -29.67 0.80 1.08
C SER A 137 -30.20 -0.57 0.65
N ILE A 138 -29.72 -1.09 -0.46
CA ILE A 138 -30.12 -2.41 -0.99
C ILE A 138 -29.21 -3.46 -0.37
N LYS A 139 -29.67 -4.10 0.70
CA LYS A 139 -28.96 -5.23 1.31
C LYS A 139 -29.20 -6.47 0.46
N SER A 140 -28.19 -6.87 -0.29
CA SER A 140 -28.11 -8.18 -0.94
C SER A 140 -26.95 -8.98 -0.29
N PRO A 141 -27.06 -10.32 -0.19
CA PRO A 141 -25.93 -11.14 0.24
C PRO A 141 -24.67 -10.99 -0.63
N GLU A 142 -24.88 -10.54 -1.88
CA GLU A 142 -23.84 -10.36 -2.90
C GLU A 142 -23.32 -8.93 -3.00
N SER A 143 -24.09 -7.95 -2.47
CA SER A 143 -23.70 -6.53 -2.47
C SER A 143 -23.43 -6.07 -1.04
N SER A 144 -22.18 -6.08 -0.66
CA SER A 144 -21.72 -5.64 0.67
C SER A 144 -21.23 -4.19 0.69
N ALA A 145 -21.70 -3.37 -0.25
CA ALA A 145 -21.44 -1.94 -0.20
C ALA A 145 -22.03 -1.31 1.07
N THR A 146 -21.18 -0.69 1.89
CA THR A 146 -21.57 -0.18 3.20
C THR A 146 -20.99 1.22 3.46
N ASN A 147 -21.54 1.90 4.47
CA ASN A 147 -21.03 3.17 5.01
C ASN A 147 -20.38 2.98 6.39
N ASP A 148 -20.02 1.75 6.77
CA ASP A 148 -19.57 1.42 8.12
C ASP A 148 -18.16 1.92 8.46
N HIS A 149 -17.27 2.05 7.47
CA HIS A 149 -15.90 2.56 7.65
C HIS A 149 -15.68 3.96 7.09
N ALA A 150 -16.45 4.33 6.07
CA ALA A 150 -16.42 5.67 5.48
C ALA A 150 -17.77 6.00 4.85
N MET A 151 -18.17 7.27 4.91
CA MET A 151 -19.38 7.74 4.24
C MET A 151 -19.12 7.83 2.74
N ARG A 152 -19.46 6.77 1.99
CA ARG A 152 -19.26 6.66 0.55
C ARG A 152 -20.54 6.82 -0.27
N ASP A 153 -21.73 6.73 0.35
CA ASP A 153 -23.06 6.89 -0.26
C ASP A 153 -23.95 7.70 0.67
N PHE A 154 -24.26 8.93 0.32
CA PHE A 154 -25.00 9.85 1.18
C PHE A 154 -25.64 10.98 0.39
N GLU A 155 -26.67 11.61 1.00
CA GLU A 155 -27.36 12.79 0.48
C GLU A 155 -26.89 14.04 1.18
N ILE A 156 -26.67 15.11 0.42
CA ILE A 156 -26.30 16.44 0.93
C ILE A 156 -27.00 17.55 0.18
N ASN A 157 -27.05 18.74 0.80
CA ASN A 157 -27.51 19.97 0.18
C ASN A 157 -26.32 20.77 -0.36
N LEU A 158 -26.22 20.92 -1.68
CA LEU A 158 -25.25 21.81 -2.31
C LEU A 158 -25.68 23.26 -2.25
N PRO A 159 -24.76 24.21 -1.98
CA PRO A 159 -25.10 25.64 -1.97
C PRO A 159 -25.59 26.10 -3.35
N TRP A 160 -26.39 27.17 -3.39
CA TRP A 160 -26.84 27.74 -4.66
C TRP A 160 -25.71 28.44 -5.44
N LEU A 161 -24.67 28.87 -4.75
CA LEU A 161 -23.44 29.46 -5.29
C LEU A 161 -22.33 29.26 -4.26
N GLY A 162 -21.25 28.58 -4.67
CA GLY A 162 -20.12 28.34 -3.77
C GLY A 162 -19.51 26.95 -3.94
N SER A 163 -18.55 26.65 -3.11
CA SER A 163 -17.86 25.38 -3.09
C SER A 163 -18.12 24.64 -1.78
N LEU A 164 -18.21 23.31 -1.85
CA LEU A 164 -18.35 22.41 -0.70
C LEU A 164 -17.39 21.24 -0.89
N GLU A 165 -16.50 21.04 0.09
CA GLU A 165 -15.65 19.87 0.15
C GLU A 165 -16.27 18.82 1.08
N ILE A 166 -16.31 17.56 0.64
CA ILE A 166 -17.01 16.46 1.33
C ILE A 166 -16.28 15.13 1.13
N GLY A 167 -16.51 14.20 2.05
CA GLY A 167 -15.99 12.85 1.99
C GLY A 167 -14.55 12.76 2.51
N ASP A 168 -14.14 11.54 2.78
CA ASP A 168 -12.78 11.13 3.13
C ASP A 168 -12.72 9.60 3.03
N THR A 169 -12.37 9.08 1.84
CA THR A 169 -12.36 7.64 1.54
C THR A 169 -11.39 7.33 0.38
N GLY A 170 -11.15 6.03 0.14
CA GLY A 170 -10.53 5.56 -1.09
C GLY A 170 -11.55 5.51 -2.22
N PHE A 171 -11.20 6.03 -3.39
CA PHE A 171 -12.06 6.02 -4.57
C PHE A 171 -11.29 6.34 -5.85
N ARG A 172 -11.87 5.91 -6.96
CA ARG A 172 -11.51 6.37 -8.32
C ARG A 172 -12.70 6.99 -9.03
N PHE A 173 -13.91 6.56 -8.68
CA PHE A 173 -15.15 6.95 -9.36
C PHE A 173 -16.07 7.69 -8.40
N VAL A 174 -16.77 8.70 -8.93
CA VAL A 174 -17.79 9.42 -8.18
C VAL A 174 -19.04 9.58 -9.04
N ARG A 175 -20.17 9.14 -8.50
CA ARG A 175 -21.49 9.40 -9.08
C ARG A 175 -22.21 10.51 -8.33
N ILE A 176 -22.79 11.44 -9.07
CA ILE A 176 -23.60 12.55 -8.55
C ILE A 176 -24.99 12.48 -9.19
N ASP A 177 -26.02 12.37 -8.39
CA ASP A 177 -27.42 12.38 -8.82
C ASP A 177 -28.14 13.59 -8.21
N LEU A 178 -28.85 14.39 -9.03
CA LEU A 178 -29.75 15.47 -8.56
C LEU A 178 -31.06 14.84 -8.11
N LEU A 179 -31.46 15.08 -6.85
CA LEU A 179 -32.64 14.46 -6.24
C LEU A 179 -33.90 15.35 -6.31
N GLU A 180 -33.73 16.66 -6.52
CA GLU A 180 -34.85 17.58 -6.61
C GLU A 180 -35.57 17.47 -7.96
N LYS A 181 -36.91 17.55 -7.93
CA LYS A 181 -37.75 17.52 -9.14
C LYS A 181 -37.87 18.91 -9.75
N ASP A 182 -37.97 18.95 -11.07
CA ASP A 182 -38.18 20.18 -11.86
C ASP A 182 -37.10 21.26 -11.65
N GLU A 183 -35.89 20.83 -11.34
CA GLU A 183 -34.74 21.70 -11.04
C GLU A 183 -33.56 21.50 -12.01
N GLU A 184 -32.70 22.52 -11.99
CA GLU A 184 -31.41 22.49 -12.70
C GLU A 184 -30.28 22.83 -11.73
N LEU A 185 -29.24 22.01 -11.74
CA LEU A 185 -28.03 22.20 -10.95
C LEU A 185 -26.86 22.50 -11.89
N PRO A 186 -26.40 23.75 -11.97
CA PRO A 186 -25.18 24.08 -12.68
C PRO A 186 -23.96 23.76 -11.82
N LEU A 187 -23.13 22.83 -12.28
CA LEU A 187 -21.84 22.47 -11.71
C LEU A 187 -20.75 23.19 -12.47
N ARG A 188 -19.96 24.02 -11.78
CA ARG A 188 -18.81 24.71 -12.37
C ARG A 188 -17.59 23.81 -12.41
N SER A 189 -17.38 23.04 -11.35
CA SER A 189 -16.34 22.01 -11.28
C SER A 189 -16.70 20.92 -10.28
N VAL A 190 -16.12 19.77 -10.49
CA VAL A 190 -16.08 18.64 -9.58
C VAL A 190 -14.65 18.14 -9.55
N GLN A 191 -13.98 18.27 -8.42
CA GLN A 191 -12.56 17.92 -8.28
C GLN A 191 -12.37 16.97 -7.11
N ALA A 192 -11.54 15.95 -7.26
CA ALA A 192 -11.09 15.16 -6.13
C ALA A 192 -10.15 15.99 -5.26
N ALA A 193 -10.40 16.05 -3.96
CA ALA A 193 -9.50 16.60 -2.96
C ALA A 193 -8.55 15.49 -2.52
N PHE A 194 -7.51 15.25 -3.33
CA PHE A 194 -6.56 14.17 -3.16
C PHE A 194 -5.58 14.46 -2.03
N LYS A 195 -5.59 13.64 -0.96
CA LYS A 195 -4.73 13.74 0.22
C LYS A 195 -3.64 12.68 0.16
N PHE A 196 -2.37 13.08 0.21
CA PHE A 196 -1.23 12.17 0.16
C PHE A 196 0.01 12.81 0.81
N ARG A 197 1.03 12.02 1.09
CA ARG A 197 2.36 12.53 1.46
C ARG A 197 3.11 12.94 0.19
N ASP A 198 3.57 14.18 0.13
CA ASP A 198 4.39 14.65 -0.99
C ASP A 198 5.85 14.23 -0.79
N ILE A 199 6.15 13.01 -1.18
CA ILE A 199 7.47 12.37 -1.05
C ILE A 199 7.97 11.85 -2.40
N PRO A 200 9.29 11.97 -2.68
CA PRO A 200 9.83 11.53 -3.96
C PRO A 200 9.94 10.00 -4.05
N TYR A 201 9.71 9.45 -5.24
CA TYR A 201 10.07 8.10 -5.60
C TYR A 201 11.58 8.07 -5.91
N ILE A 202 12.39 7.51 -5.02
CA ILE A 202 13.86 7.44 -5.14
C ILE A 202 14.28 6.15 -5.83
N GLY A 203 13.63 5.04 -5.47
CA GLY A 203 13.78 3.77 -6.15
C GLY A 203 13.10 3.76 -7.51
N SER A 204 13.61 2.96 -8.43
CA SER A 204 13.04 2.76 -9.76
C SER A 204 13.34 1.36 -10.28
N PHE A 205 12.53 0.90 -11.24
CA PHE A 205 12.68 -0.37 -11.93
C PHE A 205 12.24 -0.22 -13.37
N GLN A 206 13.12 -0.53 -14.31
CA GLN A 206 12.84 -0.50 -15.74
C GLN A 206 13.49 -1.70 -16.41
N SER A 207 12.68 -2.56 -17.00
CA SER A 207 13.11 -3.73 -17.76
C SER A 207 12.64 -3.65 -19.20
N ASP A 208 13.02 -4.64 -20.02
CA ASP A 208 12.48 -4.83 -21.37
C ASP A 208 11.07 -5.46 -21.39
N ASN A 209 10.44 -5.66 -20.23
CA ASN A 209 9.07 -6.11 -20.09
C ASN A 209 8.20 -5.02 -19.44
N GLU A 210 7.46 -4.28 -20.26
CA GLU A 210 6.62 -3.16 -19.82
C GLU A 210 5.56 -3.57 -18.81
N ARG A 211 5.05 -4.80 -18.86
CA ARG A 211 4.08 -5.30 -17.89
C ARG A 211 4.67 -5.37 -16.48
N LEU A 212 5.92 -5.84 -16.34
CA LEU A 212 6.62 -5.88 -15.05
C LEU A 212 6.96 -4.48 -14.55
N ASN A 213 7.30 -3.54 -15.45
CA ASN A 213 7.53 -2.14 -15.10
C ASN A 213 6.26 -1.53 -14.49
N ARG A 214 5.12 -1.70 -15.14
CA ARG A 214 3.82 -1.25 -14.64
C ARG A 214 3.42 -1.92 -13.32
N ILE A 215 3.72 -3.21 -13.13
CA ILE A 215 3.46 -3.90 -11.86
C ILE A 215 4.28 -3.28 -10.73
N TRP A 216 5.57 -3.00 -10.97
CA TRP A 216 6.43 -2.35 -9.98
C TRP A 216 5.90 -0.96 -9.59
N GLU A 217 5.55 -0.13 -10.57
CA GLU A 217 4.98 1.19 -10.35
C GLU A 217 3.64 1.15 -9.61
N THR A 218 2.77 0.20 -9.96
CA THR A 218 1.45 0.05 -9.31
C THR A 218 1.59 -0.34 -7.85
N GLY A 219 2.51 -1.25 -7.49
CA GLY A 219 2.74 -1.59 -6.09
C GLY A 219 3.36 -0.45 -5.30
N ALA A 220 4.28 0.31 -5.90
CA ALA A 220 4.84 1.52 -5.29
C ALA A 220 3.74 2.58 -5.04
N TYR A 221 2.84 2.79 -5.99
CA TYR A 221 1.70 3.70 -5.86
C TYR A 221 0.69 3.22 -4.81
N THR A 222 0.40 1.92 -4.78
CA THR A 222 -0.50 1.31 -3.77
C THR A 222 -0.03 1.63 -2.35
N VAL A 223 1.25 1.38 -2.05
CA VAL A 223 1.81 1.68 -0.72
C VAL A 223 1.85 3.18 -0.45
N HIS A 224 2.17 4.00 -1.45
CA HIS A 224 2.17 5.45 -1.28
C HIS A 224 0.82 5.99 -0.81
N LEU A 225 -0.28 5.48 -1.38
CA LEU A 225 -1.63 5.85 -0.93
C LEU A 225 -1.92 5.44 0.52
N ASN A 226 -1.33 4.34 0.99
CA ASN A 226 -1.50 3.86 2.36
C ASN A 226 -0.58 4.58 3.37
N MET A 227 0.44 5.32 2.90
CA MET A 227 1.30 6.17 3.73
C MET A 227 0.58 7.47 4.10
N GLN A 228 -0.39 7.40 5.01
CA GLN A 228 -1.20 8.52 5.48
C GLN A 228 -0.63 9.10 6.78
N ASN A 229 -1.43 9.44 7.77
CA ASN A 229 -0.96 9.84 9.11
C ASN A 229 -0.23 8.71 9.84
N CYS A 230 -0.62 7.48 9.53
CA CYS A 230 0.07 6.24 9.84
C CYS A 230 0.14 5.42 8.55
N LEU A 231 0.85 4.31 8.58
CA LEU A 231 0.81 3.32 7.52
C LEU A 231 -0.47 2.50 7.71
N TRP A 232 -1.41 2.65 6.80
CA TRP A 232 -2.70 1.97 6.83
C TRP A 232 -2.67 0.72 5.97
N ASP A 233 -3.49 -0.25 6.34
CA ASP A 233 -3.77 -1.45 5.56
C ASP A 233 -4.39 -1.15 4.20
N GLY A 234 -5.37 -0.25 4.17
CA GLY A 234 -6.11 0.18 2.99
C GLY A 234 -6.69 1.58 3.14
N ILE A 235 -7.02 2.24 2.02
CA ILE A 235 -7.55 3.62 2.03
C ILE A 235 -9.08 3.70 2.02
N LYS A 236 -9.76 2.64 1.61
CA LYS A 236 -11.23 2.60 1.55
C LYS A 236 -11.84 2.38 2.92
N ARG A 237 -11.40 1.34 3.61
CA ARG A 237 -11.92 0.90 4.90
C ARG A 237 -10.79 0.46 5.84
N ASP A 238 -11.15 0.15 7.06
CA ASP A 238 -10.32 -0.04 8.24
C ASP A 238 -9.45 1.19 8.48
N ARG A 239 -8.50 1.50 7.61
CA ARG A 239 -7.59 2.65 7.72
C ARG A 239 -6.87 2.65 9.07
N LEU A 240 -6.41 1.46 9.44
CA LEU A 240 -5.76 1.15 10.71
C LEU A 240 -4.32 0.69 10.50
N VAL A 241 -3.58 0.62 11.60
CA VAL A 241 -2.27 -0.01 11.64
C VAL A 241 -2.47 -1.50 11.92
N TRP A 242 -2.52 -2.31 10.87
CA TRP A 242 -2.50 -3.76 10.95
C TRP A 242 -1.06 -4.25 10.78
N VAL A 243 -0.40 -4.60 11.90
CA VAL A 243 1.06 -4.86 11.91
C VAL A 243 1.47 -6.02 11.01
N GLY A 244 0.63 -7.04 10.87
CA GLY A 244 0.92 -8.17 9.98
C GLY A 244 1.01 -7.77 8.52
N ASP A 245 0.17 -6.82 8.11
CA ASP A 245 0.10 -6.29 6.75
C ASP A 245 1.35 -5.47 6.40
N MET A 246 1.95 -4.83 7.41
CA MET A 246 3.04 -3.87 7.22
C MET A 246 4.31 -4.49 6.62
N HIS A 247 4.58 -5.79 6.74
CA HIS A 247 5.87 -6.33 6.29
C HIS A 247 6.10 -6.18 4.78
N PRO A 248 5.19 -6.59 3.86
CA PRO A 248 5.34 -6.32 2.43
C PRO A 248 5.36 -4.82 2.11
N GLU A 249 4.58 -4.00 2.84
CA GLU A 249 4.57 -2.56 2.69
C GLU A 249 5.93 -1.94 3.03
N VAL A 250 6.50 -2.29 4.18
CA VAL A 250 7.80 -1.81 4.63
C VAL A 250 8.92 -2.21 3.67
N MET A 251 8.87 -3.43 3.13
CA MET A 251 9.84 -3.88 2.13
C MET A 251 9.72 -3.07 0.83
N THR A 252 8.49 -2.74 0.43
CA THR A 252 8.23 -1.85 -0.71
C THR A 252 8.67 -0.42 -0.42
N ILE A 253 8.37 0.12 0.77
CA ILE A 253 8.82 1.46 1.20
C ILE A 253 10.35 1.55 1.17
N ASN A 254 11.05 0.57 1.72
CA ASN A 254 12.52 0.50 1.69
C ASN A 254 13.08 0.50 0.26
N SER A 255 12.35 -0.11 -0.68
CA SER A 255 12.79 -0.22 -2.08
C SER A 255 12.51 1.05 -2.91
N VAL A 256 11.48 1.82 -2.54
CA VAL A 256 10.98 2.96 -3.33
C VAL A 256 11.32 4.30 -2.69
N PHE A 257 11.04 4.46 -1.40
CA PHE A 257 11.11 5.76 -0.71
C PHE A 257 12.31 5.85 0.25
N GLY A 258 12.83 4.70 0.70
CA GLY A 258 13.84 4.64 1.77
C GLY A 258 13.22 4.85 3.15
N ALA A 259 13.98 5.45 4.06
CA ALA A 259 13.51 5.71 5.42
C ALA A 259 12.35 6.70 5.45
N ASN A 260 11.26 6.34 6.12
CA ASN A 260 10.11 7.23 6.29
C ASN A 260 9.54 7.13 7.71
N GLU A 261 9.26 8.27 8.30
CA GLU A 261 8.75 8.40 9.67
C GLU A 261 7.42 7.69 9.90
N VAL A 262 6.59 7.54 8.85
CA VAL A 262 5.28 6.89 8.96
C VAL A 262 5.41 5.45 9.44
N VAL A 263 6.47 4.74 9.05
CA VAL A 263 6.73 3.35 9.46
C VAL A 263 7.05 3.29 10.95
N TYR A 264 8.01 4.10 11.41
CA TYR A 264 8.39 4.16 12.82
C TYR A 264 7.21 4.53 13.72
N LYS A 265 6.46 5.56 13.31
CA LYS A 265 5.28 6.02 14.03
C LYS A 265 4.25 4.91 14.17
N SER A 266 3.97 4.17 13.09
CA SER A 266 2.97 3.10 13.10
C SER A 266 3.39 1.93 13.98
N LEU A 267 4.66 1.54 13.93
CA LEU A 267 5.21 0.48 14.78
C LEU A 267 5.24 0.88 16.26
N ASN A 268 5.52 2.16 16.57
CA ASN A 268 5.47 2.67 17.94
C ASN A 268 4.04 2.68 18.48
N ILE A 269 3.05 3.13 17.70
CA ILE A 269 1.63 3.07 18.09
C ILE A 269 1.21 1.63 18.40
N ALA A 270 1.54 0.67 17.52
CA ALA A 270 1.19 -0.73 17.75
C ALA A 270 1.85 -1.29 19.01
N ARG A 271 3.11 -0.92 19.31
CA ARG A 271 3.81 -1.28 20.54
C ARG A 271 3.14 -0.68 21.77
N ASP A 272 2.87 0.63 21.73
CA ASP A 272 2.37 1.37 22.90
C ASP A 272 0.93 1.00 23.24
N ASP A 273 0.12 0.65 22.23
CA ASP A 273 -1.26 0.18 22.39
C ASP A 273 -1.35 -1.32 22.80
N THR A 274 -0.22 -2.02 22.83
CA THR A 274 -0.19 -3.47 23.13
C THR A 274 0.76 -3.77 24.29
N PRO A 275 0.38 -3.45 25.54
CA PRO A 275 1.19 -3.85 26.69
C PRO A 275 1.30 -5.39 26.79
N LEU A 276 2.51 -5.87 27.10
CA LEU A 276 2.74 -7.29 27.27
C LEU A 276 1.98 -7.85 28.51
N PRO A 277 1.41 -9.06 28.43
CA PRO A 277 1.62 -10.10 27.41
C PRO A 277 0.61 -10.08 26.24
N GLY A 278 0.02 -8.96 25.90
CA GLY A 278 -0.89 -8.83 24.76
C GLY A 278 -0.23 -9.20 23.42
N TRP A 279 -1.06 -9.50 22.42
CA TRP A 279 -0.67 -9.70 21.04
C TRP A 279 -1.14 -8.53 20.19
N MET A 280 -0.28 -7.97 19.34
CA MET A 280 -0.60 -6.84 18.46
C MET A 280 -1.81 -7.18 17.59
N ASN A 281 -2.76 -6.25 17.51
CA ASN A 281 -4.06 -6.42 16.87
C ASN A 281 -4.84 -7.67 17.35
N GLY A 282 -4.51 -8.22 18.53
CA GLY A 282 -5.09 -9.46 19.06
C GLY A 282 -4.60 -10.75 18.39
N MET A 283 -3.66 -10.68 17.44
CA MET A 283 -3.18 -11.81 16.63
C MET A 283 -1.74 -12.19 16.99
N CYS A 284 -1.50 -13.47 17.29
CA CYS A 284 -0.16 -13.95 17.64
C CYS A 284 0.85 -13.70 16.50
N SER A 285 0.46 -13.98 15.25
CA SER A 285 1.31 -13.77 14.07
C SER A 285 1.75 -12.32 13.88
N TYR A 286 0.91 -11.34 14.25
CA TYR A 286 1.20 -9.92 14.04
C TYR A 286 2.33 -9.42 14.94
N SER A 287 2.41 -9.91 16.18
CA SER A 287 3.58 -9.66 17.03
C SER A 287 4.87 -10.32 16.50
N LEU A 288 4.75 -11.50 15.87
CA LEU A 288 5.90 -12.13 15.21
C LEU A 288 6.37 -11.31 13.99
N TRP A 289 5.43 -10.78 13.20
CA TRP A 289 5.75 -9.87 12.09
C TRP A 289 6.41 -8.58 12.58
N TRP A 290 5.95 -8.00 13.69
CA TRP A 290 6.58 -6.82 14.26
C TRP A 290 8.08 -7.04 14.52
N ILE A 291 8.46 -8.18 15.10
CA ILE A 291 9.87 -8.53 15.35
C ILE A 291 10.66 -8.60 14.04
N ILE A 292 10.09 -9.24 13.00
CA ILE A 292 10.72 -9.39 11.69
C ILE A 292 10.89 -8.02 11.03
N ILE A 293 9.86 -7.16 11.09
CA ILE A 293 9.90 -5.80 10.55
C ILE A 293 11.00 -4.97 11.23
N GLN A 294 11.15 -5.04 12.56
CA GLN A 294 12.23 -4.34 13.27
C GLN A 294 13.62 -4.74 12.76
N ARG A 295 13.85 -6.06 12.53
CA ARG A 295 15.10 -6.54 11.96
C ARG A 295 15.35 -5.96 10.58
N ASP A 296 14.34 -6.00 9.70
CA ASP A 296 14.48 -5.55 8.33
C ASP A 296 14.64 -4.04 8.25
N LEU A 297 13.91 -3.27 9.04
CA LEU A 297 14.11 -1.82 9.14
C LEU A 297 15.55 -1.47 9.53
N TYR A 298 16.10 -2.12 10.56
CA TYR A 298 17.46 -1.84 10.96
C TYR A 298 18.48 -2.28 9.90
N LEU A 299 18.24 -3.41 9.24
CA LEU A 299 19.10 -3.89 8.17
C LEU A 299 19.15 -2.89 6.98
N TYR A 300 18.02 -2.34 6.59
CA TYR A 300 17.92 -1.41 5.46
C TYR A 300 18.27 0.03 5.83
N GLN A 301 17.87 0.50 7.01
CA GLN A 301 17.92 1.92 7.36
C GLN A 301 18.99 2.25 8.41
N GLY A 302 19.40 1.30 9.25
CA GLY A 302 20.47 1.47 10.24
C GLY A 302 20.19 2.47 11.34
N ASN A 303 18.92 2.80 11.63
CA ASN A 303 18.55 3.75 12.68
C ASN A 303 18.74 3.11 14.06
N LYS A 304 19.92 3.32 14.64
CA LYS A 304 20.30 2.72 15.92
C LYS A 304 19.52 3.30 17.10
N GLU A 305 19.25 4.59 17.10
CA GLU A 305 18.51 5.27 18.16
C GLU A 305 17.08 4.69 18.26
N TYR A 306 16.40 4.54 17.12
CA TYR A 306 15.09 3.90 17.07
C TYR A 306 15.15 2.44 17.57
N LEU A 307 16.17 1.67 17.18
CA LEU A 307 16.31 0.27 17.63
C LEU A 307 16.53 0.20 19.14
N GLU A 308 17.36 1.07 19.71
CA GLU A 308 17.60 1.18 21.16
C GLU A 308 16.31 1.52 21.93
N GLU A 309 15.46 2.40 21.38
CA GLU A 309 14.13 2.71 21.94
C GLU A 309 13.24 1.45 22.05
N GLN A 310 13.32 0.53 21.08
CA GLN A 310 12.50 -0.69 21.09
C GLN A 310 12.99 -1.75 22.08
N HIS A 311 14.21 -1.67 22.60
CA HIS A 311 14.89 -2.77 23.31
C HIS A 311 14.07 -3.39 24.45
N THR A 312 13.51 -2.59 25.34
CA THR A 312 12.78 -3.09 26.50
C THR A 312 11.54 -3.90 26.11
N TYR A 313 10.74 -3.35 25.19
CA TYR A 313 9.54 -4.05 24.70
C TYR A 313 9.90 -5.29 23.89
N LEU A 314 10.86 -5.17 22.98
CA LEU A 314 11.37 -6.28 22.17
C LEU A 314 11.87 -7.44 23.04
N ALA A 315 12.65 -7.17 24.07
CA ALA A 315 13.15 -8.18 24.99
C ALA A 315 12.02 -8.89 25.74
N GLY A 316 11.01 -8.16 26.18
CA GLY A 316 9.81 -8.72 26.80
C GLY A 316 9.02 -9.60 25.86
N LEU A 317 8.77 -9.12 24.63
CA LEU A 317 8.04 -9.86 23.60
C LEU A 317 8.79 -11.15 23.20
N LEU A 318 10.10 -11.10 23.00
CA LEU A 318 10.91 -12.28 22.67
C LEU A 318 10.85 -13.33 23.78
N LYS A 319 10.90 -12.92 25.05
CA LYS A 319 10.72 -13.86 26.20
C LYS A 319 9.34 -14.50 26.20
N GLN A 320 8.28 -13.72 25.90
CA GLN A 320 6.91 -14.23 25.76
C GLN A 320 6.83 -15.28 24.63
N VAL A 321 7.42 -14.99 23.45
CA VAL A 321 7.44 -15.91 22.32
C VAL A 321 8.22 -17.18 22.66
N ILE A 322 9.38 -17.08 23.33
CA ILE A 322 10.18 -18.25 23.78
C ILE A 322 9.38 -19.09 24.78
N ALA A 323 8.67 -18.46 25.73
CA ALA A 323 7.83 -19.16 26.71
C ALA A 323 6.65 -19.89 26.07
N SER A 324 6.23 -19.48 24.87
CA SER A 324 5.15 -20.14 24.11
C SER A 324 5.63 -21.36 23.31
N ILE A 325 6.82 -21.90 23.59
CA ILE A 325 7.33 -23.13 22.94
C ILE A 325 7.09 -24.32 23.86
N GLU A 326 6.26 -25.25 23.41
CA GLU A 326 6.03 -26.52 24.10
C GLU A 326 6.82 -27.66 23.43
N GLY A 327 7.81 -28.20 24.14
CA GLY A 327 8.75 -29.15 23.54
C GLY A 327 9.53 -28.52 22.36
N ASN A 328 9.17 -28.91 21.16
CA ASN A 328 9.78 -28.40 19.91
C ASN A 328 8.74 -27.67 19.00
N LYS A 329 7.54 -27.44 19.51
CA LYS A 329 6.39 -26.90 18.77
C LYS A 329 6.01 -25.51 19.27
N GLU A 330 5.55 -24.68 18.39
CA GLU A 330 4.86 -23.45 18.75
C GLU A 330 3.56 -23.80 19.50
N ASN A 331 3.28 -23.08 20.57
CA ASN A 331 2.03 -23.17 21.33
C ASN A 331 1.56 -21.75 21.70
N LEU A 332 1.37 -20.92 20.66
CA LEU A 332 0.90 -19.54 20.80
C LEU A 332 -0.55 -19.54 21.26
N GLN A 333 -0.81 -19.02 22.47
CA GLN A 333 -2.11 -18.96 23.10
C GLN A 333 -2.51 -17.52 23.42
N ASN A 334 -3.74 -17.33 23.89
CA ASN A 334 -4.27 -16.03 24.33
C ASN A 334 -4.31 -14.97 23.24
N GLY A 335 -4.46 -15.40 21.97
CA GLY A 335 -4.64 -14.52 20.81
C GLY A 335 -5.25 -15.30 19.65
N ILE A 336 -5.70 -14.55 18.64
CA ILE A 336 -6.20 -15.13 17.42
C ILE A 336 -5.03 -15.79 16.69
N ARG A 337 -5.21 -17.06 16.35
CA ARG A 337 -4.26 -17.84 15.55
C ARG A 337 -4.60 -17.62 14.08
N PHE A 338 -3.84 -16.78 13.42
CA PHE A 338 -4.08 -16.35 12.04
C PHE A 338 -2.78 -16.41 11.23
N LEU A 339 -2.88 -16.80 9.99
CA LEU A 339 -1.76 -16.80 9.04
C LEU A 339 -2.12 -15.94 7.84
N ASP A 340 -3.08 -16.40 7.04
CA ASP A 340 -3.62 -15.73 5.85
C ASP A 340 -5.07 -16.14 5.68
N TRP A 341 -5.89 -15.32 5.07
CA TRP A 341 -7.33 -15.58 4.90
C TRP A 341 -7.63 -16.94 4.21
N PRO A 342 -6.94 -17.33 3.12
CA PRO A 342 -7.16 -18.64 2.50
C PRO A 342 -6.92 -19.83 3.41
N THR A 343 -6.25 -19.63 4.56
CA THR A 343 -5.92 -20.70 5.53
C THR A 343 -6.74 -20.63 6.81
N SER A 344 -7.62 -19.63 6.96
CA SER A 344 -8.32 -19.31 8.21
C SER A 344 -9.14 -20.47 8.80
N GLU A 345 -9.65 -21.35 7.95
CA GLU A 345 -10.45 -22.51 8.34
C GLU A 345 -9.63 -23.80 8.60
N SER A 346 -8.28 -23.73 8.52
CA SER A 346 -7.40 -24.90 8.68
C SER A 346 -6.41 -24.75 9.82
N PRO A 347 -6.77 -25.24 11.05
CA PRO A 347 -5.89 -25.13 12.22
C PRO A 347 -4.52 -25.78 12.02
N GLU A 348 -4.42 -26.88 11.26
CA GLU A 348 -3.15 -27.57 10.99
C GLU A 348 -2.24 -26.74 10.08
N VAL A 349 -2.80 -26.08 9.06
CA VAL A 349 -2.08 -25.17 8.17
C VAL A 349 -1.62 -23.93 8.94
N ILE A 350 -2.49 -23.37 9.79
CA ILE A 350 -2.13 -22.23 10.67
C ILE A 350 -0.99 -22.65 11.60
N HIS A 351 -1.05 -23.83 12.24
CA HIS A 351 0.02 -24.34 13.08
C HIS A 351 1.35 -24.45 12.31
N ALA A 352 1.31 -25.00 11.09
CA ALA A 352 2.50 -25.12 10.26
C ALA A 352 3.13 -23.77 9.92
N GLY A 353 2.30 -22.80 9.54
CA GLY A 353 2.77 -21.45 9.25
C GLY A 353 3.29 -20.73 10.50
N LEU A 354 2.61 -20.85 11.65
CA LEU A 354 3.06 -20.24 12.91
C LEU A 354 4.35 -20.86 13.44
N GLN A 355 4.59 -22.17 13.27
CA GLN A 355 5.88 -22.80 13.57
C GLN A 355 7.01 -22.16 12.77
N ALA A 356 6.79 -21.96 11.48
CA ALA A 356 7.76 -21.32 10.60
C ALA A 356 7.97 -19.84 10.95
N LEU A 357 6.88 -19.11 11.14
CA LEU A 357 6.93 -17.68 11.45
C LEU A 357 7.59 -17.40 12.80
N MET A 358 7.30 -18.22 13.84
CA MET A 358 7.97 -18.13 15.13
C MET A 358 9.49 -18.39 14.99
N THR A 359 9.89 -19.34 14.15
CA THR A 359 11.30 -19.60 13.87
C THR A 359 11.96 -18.37 13.25
N LEU A 360 11.35 -17.76 12.22
CA LEU A 360 11.84 -16.54 11.58
C LEU A 360 11.90 -15.36 12.55
N ALA A 361 10.87 -15.17 13.39
CA ALA A 361 10.83 -14.09 14.36
C ALA A 361 11.93 -14.22 15.43
N LEU A 362 12.22 -15.44 15.89
CA LEU A 362 13.31 -15.66 16.85
C LEU A 362 14.70 -15.56 16.22
N GLU A 363 14.85 -15.90 14.94
CA GLU A 363 16.08 -15.59 14.18
C GLU A 363 16.29 -14.07 14.02
N ALA A 364 15.22 -13.35 13.66
CA ALA A 364 15.22 -11.89 13.62
C ALA A 364 15.55 -11.30 15.00
N GLY A 365 14.92 -11.83 16.06
CA GLY A 365 15.16 -11.43 17.45
C GLY A 365 16.62 -11.65 17.88
N SER A 366 17.26 -12.76 17.45
CA SER A 366 18.67 -12.99 17.75
C SER A 366 19.59 -11.96 17.07
N ASN A 367 19.29 -11.57 15.82
CA ASN A 367 20.04 -10.51 15.12
C ASN A 367 19.88 -9.15 15.82
N LEU A 368 18.64 -8.80 16.18
CA LEU A 368 18.33 -7.56 16.89
C LEU A 368 19.05 -7.50 18.24
N ALA A 369 19.03 -8.60 19.01
CA ALA A 369 19.74 -8.70 20.29
C ALA A 369 21.27 -8.59 20.13
N ASP A 370 21.86 -9.19 19.08
CA ASP A 370 23.27 -9.04 18.77
C ASP A 370 23.61 -7.58 18.46
N TRP A 371 22.80 -6.85 17.68
CA TRP A 371 23.00 -5.43 17.38
C TRP A 371 22.80 -4.52 18.59
N LEU A 372 21.91 -4.90 19.53
CA LEU A 372 21.70 -4.25 20.81
C LEU A 372 22.73 -4.63 21.88
N GLN A 373 23.66 -5.52 21.58
CA GLN A 373 24.67 -6.05 22.49
C GLN A 373 24.07 -6.81 23.69
N ASP A 374 22.86 -7.36 23.55
CA ASP A 374 22.18 -8.23 24.53
C ASP A 374 22.51 -9.70 24.22
N GLY A 375 23.70 -10.11 24.62
CA GLY A 375 24.21 -11.47 24.31
C GLY A 375 23.42 -12.60 24.96
N GLU A 376 22.80 -12.37 26.13
CA GLU A 376 21.98 -13.36 26.81
C GLU A 376 20.66 -13.60 26.05
N LEU A 377 19.98 -12.52 25.64
CA LEU A 377 18.77 -12.62 24.84
C LEU A 377 19.03 -13.26 23.48
N SER A 378 20.14 -12.90 22.81
CA SER A 378 20.55 -13.52 21.55
C SER A 378 20.76 -15.02 21.70
N LYS A 379 21.44 -15.46 22.78
CA LYS A 379 21.63 -16.89 23.08
C LYS A 379 20.30 -17.60 23.30
N GLN A 380 19.39 -17.04 24.08
CA GLN A 380 18.05 -17.61 24.31
C GLN A 380 17.27 -17.78 23.02
N CYS A 381 17.28 -16.77 22.12
CA CYS A 381 16.64 -16.87 20.81
C CYS A 381 17.27 -17.98 19.94
N LYS A 382 18.61 -18.05 19.87
CA LYS A 382 19.33 -19.10 19.12
C LYS A 382 19.03 -20.52 19.63
N GLU A 383 18.93 -20.71 20.94
CA GLU A 383 18.54 -21.98 21.56
C GLU A 383 17.09 -22.35 21.24
N ALA A 384 16.18 -21.38 21.28
CA ALA A 384 14.77 -21.56 20.92
C ALA A 384 14.61 -21.96 19.44
N VAL A 385 15.32 -21.30 18.52
CA VAL A 385 15.36 -21.68 17.09
C VAL A 385 15.86 -23.13 16.92
N LYS A 386 16.93 -23.53 17.62
CA LYS A 386 17.42 -24.92 17.57
C LYS A 386 16.38 -25.94 18.05
N ARG A 387 15.52 -25.55 19.01
CA ARG A 387 14.42 -26.41 19.48
C ARG A 387 13.33 -26.53 18.42
N LEU A 388 12.86 -25.40 17.87
CA LEU A 388 11.80 -25.35 16.85
C LEU A 388 12.19 -26.13 15.59
N ARG A 389 13.45 -26.07 15.18
CA ARG A 389 13.95 -26.79 13.99
C ARG A 389 13.97 -28.33 14.11
N LYS A 390 13.70 -28.88 15.31
CA LYS A 390 13.55 -30.31 15.50
C LYS A 390 12.17 -30.87 15.14
N TYR A 391 11.21 -30.00 14.87
CA TYR A 391 9.86 -30.37 14.47
C TYR A 391 9.46 -29.66 13.18
N ILE A 392 9.07 -30.42 12.18
CA ILE A 392 8.62 -29.94 10.88
C ILE A 392 7.15 -30.35 10.75
N PRO A 393 6.20 -29.42 10.86
CA PRO A 393 4.78 -29.73 10.67
C PRO A 393 4.44 -29.99 9.20
N ASP A 394 3.35 -30.69 8.96
CA ASP A 394 2.81 -30.93 7.63
C ASP A 394 2.10 -29.66 7.12
N HIS A 395 2.50 -29.17 5.95
CA HIS A 395 1.90 -27.98 5.30
C HIS A 395 0.55 -28.26 4.63
N LYS A 396 0.08 -29.51 4.58
CA LYS A 396 -1.21 -29.90 3.98
C LYS A 396 -1.42 -29.36 2.55
N ASN A 397 -0.37 -29.27 1.77
CA ASN A 397 -0.35 -28.68 0.43
C ASN A 397 -0.78 -27.20 0.36
N SER A 398 -0.85 -26.48 1.48
CA SER A 398 -1.03 -25.04 1.48
C SER A 398 0.23 -24.36 0.98
N LYS A 399 0.10 -23.52 -0.07
CA LYS A 399 1.20 -22.71 -0.59
C LYS A 399 1.72 -21.73 0.46
N GLN A 400 0.82 -21.15 1.30
CA GLN A 400 1.14 -20.21 2.37
C GLN A 400 2.08 -20.84 3.42
N ALA A 401 1.65 -21.95 4.01
CA ALA A 401 2.45 -22.64 5.01
C ALA A 401 3.74 -23.23 4.42
N ALA A 402 3.67 -23.84 3.23
CA ALA A 402 4.81 -24.40 2.54
C ALA A 402 5.88 -23.35 2.25
N ALA A 403 5.49 -22.16 1.79
CA ALA A 403 6.41 -21.06 1.54
C ALA A 403 7.14 -20.62 2.82
N LEU A 404 6.41 -20.40 3.93
CA LEU A 404 7.04 -20.03 5.21
C LEU A 404 7.99 -21.13 5.72
N LEU A 405 7.62 -22.41 5.59
CA LEU A 405 8.49 -23.52 5.97
C LEU A 405 9.78 -23.55 5.13
N ALA A 406 9.71 -23.18 3.86
CA ALA A 406 10.88 -23.05 3.00
C ALA A 406 11.76 -21.84 3.41
N ILE A 407 11.15 -20.68 3.65
CA ILE A 407 11.88 -19.44 4.02
C ILE A 407 12.56 -19.59 5.39
N SER A 408 11.90 -20.25 6.35
CA SER A 408 12.48 -20.52 7.68
C SER A 408 13.54 -21.63 7.70
N GLY A 409 13.78 -22.28 6.55
CA GLY A 409 14.73 -23.39 6.45
C GLY A 409 14.29 -24.67 7.16
N LEU A 410 13.00 -24.76 7.54
CA LEU A 410 12.42 -26.01 8.09
C LEU A 410 12.23 -27.05 6.98
N ASN A 411 11.92 -26.60 5.77
CA ASN A 411 11.86 -27.46 4.58
C ASN A 411 12.80 -26.96 3.48
N LYS A 412 13.21 -27.85 2.59
CA LYS A 412 14.08 -27.51 1.47
C LYS A 412 13.30 -26.74 0.40
N ALA A 413 13.71 -25.52 0.09
CA ALA A 413 13.01 -24.64 -0.84
C ALA A 413 12.79 -25.27 -2.22
N LYS A 414 13.80 -25.99 -2.80
CA LYS A 414 13.68 -26.67 -4.11
C LYS A 414 12.61 -27.76 -4.12
N GLU A 415 12.49 -28.52 -3.03
CA GLU A 415 11.47 -29.58 -2.92
C GLU A 415 10.08 -28.96 -2.81
N ILE A 416 9.92 -27.98 -1.91
CA ILE A 416 8.67 -27.24 -1.70
C ILE A 416 8.22 -26.52 -2.97
N ASN A 417 9.11 -25.85 -3.67
CA ASN A 417 8.76 -25.16 -4.90
C ASN A 417 8.17 -26.13 -5.93
N ARG A 418 8.90 -27.25 -6.19
CA ARG A 418 8.49 -28.24 -7.18
C ARG A 418 7.17 -28.95 -6.82
N SER A 419 6.94 -29.24 -5.55
CA SER A 419 5.80 -30.08 -5.12
C SER A 419 4.56 -29.29 -4.70
N VAL A 420 4.69 -27.99 -4.35
CA VAL A 420 3.59 -27.19 -3.81
C VAL A 420 3.53 -25.79 -4.42
N VAL A 421 4.56 -24.94 -4.23
CA VAL A 421 4.44 -23.50 -4.52
C VAL A 421 4.28 -23.22 -6.00
N ALA A 422 5.08 -23.83 -6.87
CA ALA A 422 5.02 -23.63 -8.32
C ALA A 422 3.91 -24.45 -9.02
N VAL A 423 3.29 -25.40 -8.30
CA VAL A 423 2.22 -26.25 -8.88
C VAL A 423 1.02 -25.37 -9.25
N ASP A 424 0.47 -25.60 -10.45
CA ASP A 424 -0.66 -24.85 -11.03
C ASP A 424 -0.40 -23.31 -11.14
N GLY A 425 0.87 -22.86 -11.14
CA GLY A 425 1.25 -21.48 -11.37
C GLY A 425 0.62 -20.53 -10.34
N ALA A 426 -0.04 -19.48 -10.83
CA ALA A 426 -0.66 -18.43 -10.00
C ALA A 426 -1.90 -18.89 -9.20
N LYS A 427 -2.47 -20.05 -9.52
CA LYS A 427 -3.61 -20.59 -8.78
C LYS A 427 -3.23 -20.89 -7.32
N GLY A 428 -4.03 -20.42 -6.37
CA GLY A 428 -3.80 -20.55 -4.93
C GLY A 428 -2.80 -19.53 -4.36
N PHE A 429 -2.32 -18.56 -5.17
CA PHE A 429 -1.68 -17.37 -4.65
C PHE A 429 -2.72 -16.46 -3.99
N SER A 430 -2.28 -15.73 -2.98
CA SER A 430 -3.01 -14.61 -2.38
C SER A 430 -2.22 -13.32 -2.56
N THR A 431 -2.87 -12.19 -2.48
CA THR A 431 -2.22 -10.88 -2.63
C THR A 431 -1.25 -10.59 -1.47
N PHE A 432 -1.55 -11.09 -0.26
CA PHE A 432 -0.70 -10.96 0.91
C PHE A 432 0.46 -11.97 0.91
N TYR A 433 0.16 -13.26 1.08
CA TYR A 433 1.20 -14.29 1.19
C TYR A 433 1.88 -14.64 -0.13
N GLY A 434 1.36 -14.14 -1.25
CA GLY A 434 2.03 -14.25 -2.54
C GLY A 434 3.45 -13.70 -2.53
N TYR A 435 3.73 -12.65 -1.75
CA TYR A 435 5.08 -12.14 -1.53
C TYR A 435 6.02 -13.24 -0.98
N TYR A 436 5.59 -13.96 0.06
CA TYR A 436 6.41 -15.03 0.66
C TYR A 436 6.51 -16.27 -0.24
N MET A 437 5.48 -16.54 -1.04
CA MET A 437 5.56 -17.60 -2.06
C MET A 437 6.60 -17.27 -3.11
N LEU A 438 6.67 -16.01 -3.57
CA LEU A 438 7.71 -15.53 -4.48
C LEU A 438 9.11 -15.60 -3.85
N GLU A 439 9.26 -15.26 -2.55
CA GLU A 439 10.52 -15.42 -1.80
C GLU A 439 10.95 -16.90 -1.73
N ALA A 440 10.03 -17.82 -1.49
CA ALA A 440 10.32 -19.26 -1.50
C ALA A 440 10.75 -19.76 -2.88
N MET A 441 10.15 -19.24 -3.96
CA MET A 441 10.55 -19.53 -5.34
C MET A 441 11.96 -19.01 -5.63
N ALA A 442 12.28 -17.79 -5.17
CA ALA A 442 13.63 -17.21 -5.30
C ALA A 442 14.69 -18.07 -4.57
N LEU A 443 14.39 -18.52 -3.35
CA LEU A 443 15.25 -19.45 -2.60
C LEU A 443 15.45 -20.80 -3.30
N ALA A 444 14.47 -21.24 -4.08
CA ALA A 444 14.57 -22.44 -4.91
C ALA A 444 15.37 -22.20 -6.20
N GLY A 445 15.65 -20.95 -6.57
CA GLY A 445 16.28 -20.54 -7.82
C GLY A 445 15.31 -20.44 -9.00
N ASP A 446 14.00 -20.44 -8.75
CA ASP A 446 12.96 -20.39 -9.78
C ASP A 446 12.50 -18.96 -10.06
N TYR A 447 13.42 -18.12 -10.52
CA TYR A 447 13.13 -16.70 -10.84
C TYR A 447 12.24 -16.54 -12.07
N THR A 448 12.36 -17.44 -13.06
CA THR A 448 11.54 -17.41 -14.26
C THR A 448 10.07 -17.72 -13.94
N GLY A 449 9.83 -18.75 -13.13
CA GLY A 449 8.48 -19.09 -12.67
C GLY A 449 7.87 -17.96 -11.81
N ALA A 450 8.68 -17.36 -10.93
CA ALA A 450 8.22 -16.23 -10.12
C ALA A 450 7.83 -15.01 -10.97
N LEU A 451 8.64 -14.63 -11.98
CA LEU A 451 8.31 -13.54 -12.91
C LEU A 451 7.03 -13.82 -13.71
N GLN A 452 6.81 -15.08 -14.11
CA GLN A 452 5.58 -15.48 -14.79
C GLN A 452 4.37 -15.31 -13.87
N ILE A 453 4.47 -15.76 -12.61
CA ILE A 453 3.37 -15.62 -11.63
C ILE A 453 3.09 -14.15 -11.32
N ILE A 454 4.12 -13.30 -11.16
CA ILE A 454 3.95 -11.85 -11.00
C ILE A 454 3.18 -11.29 -12.18
N SER A 455 3.56 -11.64 -13.41
CA SER A 455 2.90 -11.20 -14.63
C SER A 455 1.44 -11.68 -14.71
N ASP A 456 1.16 -12.94 -14.34
CA ASP A 456 -0.18 -13.52 -14.46
C ASP A 456 -1.12 -13.03 -13.37
N TYR A 457 -0.68 -13.01 -12.11
CA TYR A 457 -1.52 -12.70 -10.96
C TYR A 457 -1.72 -11.19 -10.80
N TRP A 458 -0.64 -10.43 -10.56
CA TRP A 458 -0.73 -8.98 -10.39
C TRP A 458 -0.98 -8.26 -11.72
N GLY A 459 -0.39 -8.73 -12.80
CA GLY A 459 -0.70 -8.22 -14.13
C GLY A 459 -2.14 -8.48 -14.55
N GLY A 460 -2.77 -9.55 -14.07
CA GLY A 460 -4.20 -9.81 -14.26
C GLY A 460 -5.10 -8.71 -13.69
N MET A 461 -4.75 -8.13 -12.54
CA MET A 461 -5.46 -6.97 -12.00
C MET A 461 -5.33 -5.75 -12.94
N LEU A 462 -4.12 -5.50 -13.50
CA LEU A 462 -3.90 -4.40 -14.45
C LEU A 462 -4.74 -4.57 -15.72
N ASP A 463 -4.90 -5.80 -16.22
CA ASP A 463 -5.73 -6.09 -17.38
C ASP A 463 -7.21 -5.76 -17.14
N LEU A 464 -7.64 -5.87 -15.88
CA LEU A 464 -8.99 -5.52 -15.45
C LEU A 464 -9.14 -4.04 -15.05
N GLY A 465 -8.13 -3.21 -15.32
CA GLY A 465 -8.20 -1.76 -15.11
C GLY A 465 -7.73 -1.28 -13.75
N ALA A 466 -7.08 -2.13 -12.96
CA ALA A 466 -6.50 -1.75 -11.68
C ALA A 466 -5.45 -0.64 -11.83
N THR A 467 -5.46 0.32 -10.92
CA THR A 467 -4.43 1.35 -10.76
C THR A 467 -3.72 1.23 -9.42
N THR A 468 -4.20 0.34 -8.58
CA THR A 468 -3.67 -0.11 -7.29
C THR A 468 -3.88 -1.61 -7.17
N PHE A 469 -3.16 -2.27 -6.26
CA PHE A 469 -3.35 -3.69 -6.02
C PHE A 469 -4.37 -3.95 -4.92
N TRP A 470 -5.15 -5.03 -5.13
CA TRP A 470 -6.36 -5.35 -4.39
C TRP A 470 -6.06 -6.17 -3.13
N GLU A 471 -6.95 -6.06 -2.17
CA GLU A 471 -6.90 -6.82 -0.92
C GLU A 471 -6.94 -8.33 -1.15
N ASP A 472 -7.75 -8.77 -2.11
CA ASP A 472 -7.94 -10.18 -2.44
C ASP A 472 -8.14 -10.36 -3.95
N LEU A 473 -7.75 -11.53 -4.47
CA LEU A 473 -8.00 -11.96 -5.83
C LEU A 473 -8.00 -13.48 -5.92
N ASN A 474 -9.11 -14.06 -6.36
CA ASN A 474 -9.13 -15.42 -6.84
C ASN A 474 -8.68 -15.45 -8.32
N TYR A 475 -7.53 -16.04 -8.58
CA TYR A 475 -6.96 -16.11 -9.92
C TYR A 475 -7.90 -16.71 -10.98
N ASN A 476 -8.78 -17.64 -10.58
CA ASN A 476 -9.72 -18.27 -11.51
C ASN A 476 -10.78 -17.29 -12.05
N ASP A 477 -11.09 -16.24 -11.30
CA ASP A 477 -12.12 -15.26 -11.67
C ASP A 477 -11.68 -14.36 -12.82
N LEU A 478 -10.37 -14.23 -13.06
CA LEU A 478 -9.82 -13.44 -14.16
C LEU A 478 -10.31 -13.89 -15.55
N ARG A 479 -10.65 -15.16 -15.71
CA ARG A 479 -10.98 -15.76 -17.03
C ARG A 479 -12.14 -15.10 -17.74
N ASN A 480 -13.16 -14.65 -17.01
CA ASN A 480 -14.37 -14.08 -17.59
C ASN A 480 -14.76 -12.75 -16.93
N ALA A 481 -13.84 -12.12 -16.23
CA ALA A 481 -14.10 -10.88 -15.53
C ALA A 481 -14.32 -9.71 -16.51
N GLY A 482 -15.22 -8.81 -16.11
CA GLY A 482 -15.32 -7.47 -16.67
C GLY A 482 -14.32 -6.53 -16.01
N ARG A 483 -13.96 -5.44 -16.68
CA ARG A 483 -13.06 -4.42 -16.12
C ARG A 483 -13.76 -3.63 -15.02
N ILE A 484 -13.00 -3.24 -14.00
CA ILE A 484 -13.52 -2.41 -12.88
C ILE A 484 -13.81 -0.97 -13.28
N ASP A 485 -13.23 -0.51 -14.38
CA ASP A 485 -13.31 0.88 -14.86
C ASP A 485 -14.34 1.08 -15.99
N GLU A 486 -15.21 0.10 -16.20
CA GLU A 486 -16.29 0.14 -17.18
C GLU A 486 -17.57 -0.42 -16.56
N ILE A 487 -18.72 -0.15 -17.19
CA ILE A 487 -19.96 -0.86 -16.87
C ILE A 487 -19.76 -2.30 -17.31
N VAL A 488 -19.84 -3.23 -16.37
CA VAL A 488 -19.58 -4.64 -16.63
C VAL A 488 -20.58 -5.17 -17.65
N PRO A 489 -20.12 -5.72 -18.79
CA PRO A 489 -21.01 -6.25 -19.83
C PRO A 489 -21.81 -7.46 -19.34
N LEU A 490 -23.05 -7.59 -19.85
CA LEU A 490 -23.90 -8.73 -19.53
C LEU A 490 -23.19 -10.06 -19.84
N GLY A 491 -23.20 -10.99 -18.89
CA GLY A 491 -22.56 -12.31 -19.02
C GLY A 491 -21.09 -12.33 -18.62
N LYS A 492 -20.50 -11.20 -18.23
CA LYS A 492 -19.18 -11.13 -17.60
C LYS A 492 -19.30 -11.22 -16.07
N PHE A 493 -18.29 -11.80 -15.46
CA PHE A 493 -18.14 -11.82 -14.00
C PHE A 493 -17.73 -10.43 -13.52
N ASP A 494 -18.49 -9.85 -12.61
CA ASP A 494 -18.13 -8.60 -11.97
C ASP A 494 -17.16 -8.87 -10.83
N ILE A 495 -15.88 -8.63 -11.09
CA ILE A 495 -14.79 -9.00 -10.17
C ILE A 495 -14.89 -8.30 -8.83
N HIS A 496 -15.47 -7.09 -8.76
CA HIS A 496 -15.59 -6.36 -7.51
C HIS A 496 -16.84 -6.74 -6.72
N SER A 497 -18.00 -6.82 -7.36
CA SER A 497 -19.25 -7.13 -6.64
C SER A 497 -19.45 -8.61 -6.35
N MET A 498 -18.81 -9.50 -7.10
CA MET A 498 -18.97 -10.95 -7.00
C MET A 498 -17.71 -11.66 -6.51
N GLY A 499 -16.55 -10.98 -6.53
CA GLY A 499 -15.26 -11.50 -6.06
C GLY A 499 -15.06 -11.38 -4.54
N GLY A 500 -13.84 -11.66 -4.07
CA GLY A 500 -13.48 -11.60 -2.66
C GLY A 500 -13.82 -12.90 -1.93
N ASP A 501 -13.14 -13.99 -2.26
CA ASP A 501 -13.40 -15.30 -1.69
C ASP A 501 -12.91 -15.45 -0.25
N TYR A 502 -11.88 -14.71 0.12
CA TYR A 502 -11.09 -14.98 1.32
C TYR A 502 -11.35 -13.98 2.43
N CYS A 503 -11.15 -12.68 2.19
CA CYS A 503 -11.23 -11.65 3.22
C CYS A 503 -12.66 -11.10 3.34
N TYR A 504 -13.05 -10.24 2.42
CA TYR A 504 -14.40 -9.67 2.35
C TYR A 504 -15.00 -9.91 0.98
N LYS A 505 -16.28 -10.26 0.94
CA LYS A 505 -17.00 -10.53 -0.29
C LYS A 505 -17.59 -9.26 -0.89
N GLY A 506 -17.61 -9.21 -2.22
CA GLY A 506 -18.28 -8.17 -2.97
C GLY A 506 -17.69 -6.78 -2.75
N LEU A 507 -18.52 -5.77 -2.81
CA LEU A 507 -18.12 -4.36 -2.78
C LEU A 507 -17.51 -3.88 -1.46
N ARG A 508 -17.50 -4.71 -0.42
CA ARG A 508 -16.75 -4.43 0.83
C ARG A 508 -15.25 -4.65 0.66
N HIS A 509 -14.86 -5.51 -0.25
CA HIS A 509 -13.49 -5.75 -0.66
C HIS A 509 -12.80 -4.46 -1.11
N SER A 510 -11.57 -4.20 -0.69
CA SER A 510 -10.80 -3.02 -1.09
C SER A 510 -9.99 -3.27 -2.34
N LEU A 511 -9.98 -2.30 -3.26
CA LEU A 511 -9.15 -2.34 -4.46
C LEU A 511 -7.82 -1.57 -4.31
N CYS A 512 -7.52 -1.09 -3.09
CA CYS A 512 -6.22 -0.51 -2.74
C CYS A 512 -5.81 -1.00 -1.35
N HIS A 513 -4.91 -2.00 -1.30
CA HIS A 513 -4.47 -2.61 -0.06
C HIS A 513 -2.95 -2.81 -0.04
N GLY A 514 -2.29 -2.29 1.00
CA GLY A 514 -0.83 -2.17 1.06
C GLY A 514 -0.10 -3.52 1.02
N TRP A 515 -0.62 -4.55 1.67
CA TRP A 515 0.01 -5.88 1.67
C TRP A 515 0.19 -6.50 0.29
N ALA A 516 -0.58 -6.05 -0.73
CA ALA A 516 -0.50 -6.55 -2.10
C ALA A 516 0.69 -6.00 -2.90
N SER A 517 1.47 -5.08 -2.32
CA SER A 517 2.60 -4.40 -2.99
C SER A 517 3.88 -5.25 -3.11
N GLY A 518 3.92 -6.43 -2.52
CA GLY A 518 5.10 -7.29 -2.43
C GLY A 518 5.93 -7.48 -3.71
N PRO A 519 5.35 -7.59 -4.92
CA PRO A 519 6.11 -7.70 -6.17
C PRO A 519 7.10 -6.55 -6.42
N THR A 520 6.79 -5.33 -5.99
CA THR A 520 7.69 -4.17 -6.11
C THR A 520 8.99 -4.38 -5.34
N ALA A 521 8.88 -4.84 -4.08
CA ALA A 521 10.04 -5.20 -3.28
C ALA A 521 10.78 -6.41 -3.84
N TRP A 522 10.06 -7.43 -4.29
CA TRP A 522 10.63 -8.65 -4.85
C TRP A 522 11.44 -8.38 -6.13
N LEU A 523 10.91 -7.58 -7.06
CA LEU A 523 11.59 -7.18 -8.29
C LEU A 523 12.86 -6.38 -8.00
N SER A 524 12.81 -5.46 -7.04
CA SER A 524 13.98 -4.69 -6.60
C SER A 524 15.03 -5.57 -5.95
N ARG A 525 14.62 -6.51 -5.10
CA ARG A 525 15.52 -7.42 -4.38
C ARG A 525 16.18 -8.45 -5.27
N HIS A 526 15.41 -9.09 -6.16
CA HIS A 526 15.88 -10.26 -6.90
C HIS A 526 16.25 -9.96 -8.36
N VAL A 527 15.53 -9.08 -9.04
CA VAL A 527 15.80 -8.76 -10.45
C VAL A 527 16.85 -7.67 -10.58
N LEU A 528 16.75 -6.56 -9.82
CA LEU A 528 17.87 -5.65 -9.65
C LEU A 528 18.99 -6.27 -8.79
N GLY A 529 18.66 -7.28 -8.01
CA GLY A 529 19.61 -8.08 -7.23
C GLY A 529 20.19 -7.37 -6.01
N ILE A 530 19.54 -6.33 -5.48
CA ILE A 530 20.08 -5.48 -4.41
C ILE A 530 19.65 -6.02 -3.05
N VAL A 531 20.59 -6.60 -2.30
CA VAL A 531 20.35 -7.26 -1.02
C VAL A 531 21.28 -6.71 0.06
N PRO A 532 20.79 -6.00 1.08
CA PRO A 532 21.59 -5.59 2.22
C PRO A 532 22.12 -6.80 3.00
N LEU A 533 23.41 -6.76 3.37
CA LEU A 533 24.07 -7.78 4.17
C LEU A 533 24.46 -7.28 5.57
N GLU A 534 24.65 -5.98 5.73
CA GLU A 534 24.97 -5.34 7.01
C GLU A 534 24.01 -4.17 7.28
N ALA A 535 23.76 -3.93 8.57
CA ALA A 535 22.84 -2.91 9.04
C ALA A 535 23.10 -1.54 8.39
N GLY A 536 22.03 -0.86 7.99
CA GLY A 536 22.06 0.43 7.28
C GLY A 536 22.64 0.31 5.87
N CYS A 537 22.56 -0.83 5.21
CA CYS A 537 23.11 -1.03 3.87
C CYS A 537 24.63 -0.75 3.77
N LYS A 538 25.40 -0.87 4.87
CA LYS A 538 26.85 -0.67 4.84
C LYS A 538 27.56 -1.63 3.90
N LYS A 539 27.00 -2.83 3.75
CA LYS A 539 27.44 -3.84 2.80
C LYS A 539 26.23 -4.38 2.06
N VAL A 540 26.31 -4.38 0.74
CA VAL A 540 25.21 -4.77 -0.13
C VAL A 540 25.70 -5.78 -1.15
N LYS A 541 24.99 -6.90 -1.29
CA LYS A 541 25.19 -7.84 -2.38
C LYS A 541 24.39 -7.35 -3.59
N VAL A 542 25.03 -7.38 -4.77
CA VAL A 542 24.36 -7.13 -6.06
C VAL A 542 24.46 -8.39 -6.91
N GLU A 543 23.40 -9.17 -6.89
CA GLU A 543 23.28 -10.45 -7.59
C GLU A 543 21.96 -10.50 -8.38
N PRO A 544 21.95 -10.00 -9.64
CA PRO A 544 20.75 -9.94 -10.44
C PRO A 544 20.32 -11.31 -10.98
N HIS A 545 19.00 -11.55 -10.96
CA HIS A 545 18.37 -12.75 -11.53
C HIS A 545 17.31 -12.35 -12.56
N LEU A 546 17.72 -12.21 -13.83
CA LEU A 546 16.88 -11.68 -14.88
C LEU A 546 15.78 -12.65 -15.37
N GLY A 547 15.84 -13.95 -15.02
CA GLY A 547 14.91 -14.94 -15.55
C GLY A 547 14.89 -14.92 -17.09
N ASN A 548 13.77 -14.58 -17.69
CA ASN A 548 13.60 -14.43 -19.15
C ASN A 548 13.86 -13.00 -19.68
N LEU A 549 14.11 -12.03 -18.81
CA LEU A 549 14.46 -10.65 -19.21
C LEU A 549 15.85 -10.60 -19.86
N GLN A 550 16.05 -9.66 -20.79
CA GLN A 550 17.33 -9.38 -21.42
C GLN A 550 18.07 -8.23 -20.73
N ARG A 551 17.33 -7.24 -20.22
CA ARG A 551 17.90 -6.09 -19.53
C ARG A 551 17.01 -5.61 -18.40
N VAL A 552 17.64 -5.04 -17.39
CA VAL A 552 16.96 -4.28 -16.33
C VAL A 552 17.89 -3.20 -15.81
N GLU A 553 17.35 -2.07 -15.49
CA GLU A 553 18.04 -0.99 -14.78
C GLU A 553 17.14 -0.43 -13.68
N GLY A 554 17.74 0.17 -12.68
CA GLY A 554 16.99 0.77 -11.59
C GLY A 554 17.86 1.41 -10.53
N THR A 555 17.16 2.01 -9.58
CA THR A 555 17.76 2.70 -8.44
C THR A 555 17.22 2.14 -7.14
N PHE A 556 18.02 2.23 -6.09
CA PHE A 556 17.65 1.76 -4.76
C PHE A 556 18.12 2.77 -3.69
N PRO A 557 17.21 3.27 -2.82
CA PRO A 557 17.55 4.21 -1.77
C PRO A 557 18.29 3.52 -0.62
N THR A 558 19.30 4.20 -0.08
CA THR A 558 20.01 3.79 1.14
C THR A 558 20.25 5.00 2.03
N PRO A 559 20.60 4.82 3.30
CA PRO A 559 20.97 5.93 4.19
C PRO A 559 22.14 6.78 3.70
N TYR A 560 22.98 6.25 2.82
CA TYR A 560 24.17 6.93 2.28
C TYR A 560 23.94 7.54 0.90
N GLY A 561 22.78 7.37 0.31
CA GLY A 561 22.44 7.81 -1.04
C GLY A 561 21.89 6.66 -1.90
N ILE A 562 21.94 6.85 -3.21
CA ILE A 562 21.27 5.96 -4.16
C ILE A 562 22.26 4.96 -4.76
N ILE A 563 21.93 3.68 -4.73
CA ILE A 563 22.59 2.67 -5.56
C ILE A 563 21.89 2.67 -6.92
N ARG A 564 22.68 2.69 -8.01
CA ARG A 564 22.20 2.55 -9.39
C ARG A 564 22.76 1.28 -9.97
N VAL A 565 21.91 0.51 -10.64
CA VAL A 565 22.32 -0.72 -11.32
C VAL A 565 21.76 -0.77 -12.72
N LYS A 566 22.56 -1.37 -13.63
CA LYS A 566 22.13 -1.73 -14.96
C LYS A 566 22.67 -3.11 -15.29
N HIS A 567 21.80 -4.00 -15.69
CA HIS A 567 22.14 -5.40 -15.98
C HIS A 567 21.68 -5.75 -17.40
N GLU A 568 22.55 -6.43 -18.14
CA GLU A 568 22.27 -6.87 -19.50
C GLU A 568 22.74 -8.32 -19.66
N LYS A 569 21.88 -9.18 -20.20
CA LYS A 569 22.18 -10.57 -20.48
C LYS A 569 22.91 -10.67 -21.82
N LYS A 570 24.11 -11.26 -21.81
CA LYS A 570 24.89 -11.54 -22.99
C LYS A 570 24.37 -12.77 -23.73
N ALA A 571 24.77 -12.95 -24.98
CA ALA A 571 24.40 -14.11 -25.80
C ALA A 571 24.80 -15.46 -25.19
N ASN A 572 25.84 -15.50 -24.36
CA ASN A 572 26.28 -16.71 -23.65
C ASN A 572 25.53 -16.95 -22.32
N GLY A 573 24.53 -16.13 -22.00
CA GLY A 573 23.74 -16.23 -20.78
C GLY A 573 24.35 -15.55 -19.54
N SER A 574 25.61 -15.07 -19.60
CA SER A 574 26.19 -14.29 -18.50
C SER A 574 25.57 -12.90 -18.41
N ILE A 575 25.54 -12.31 -17.20
CA ILE A 575 25.01 -10.97 -16.97
C ILE A 575 26.17 -9.99 -16.84
N LEU A 576 26.14 -8.93 -17.67
CA LEU A 576 26.97 -7.74 -17.50
C LEU A 576 26.27 -6.79 -16.54
N SER A 577 26.98 -6.33 -15.51
CA SER A 577 26.44 -5.42 -14.51
C SER A 577 27.28 -4.15 -14.39
N GLU A 578 26.65 -3.01 -14.56
CA GLU A 578 27.16 -1.69 -14.20
C GLU A 578 26.54 -1.31 -12.85
N ILE A 579 27.38 -0.92 -11.88
CA ILE A 579 26.93 -0.62 -10.51
C ILE A 579 27.59 0.68 -10.07
N GLU A 580 26.76 1.65 -9.69
CA GLU A 580 27.17 2.89 -9.04
C GLU A 580 26.61 2.90 -7.61
N ALA A 581 27.47 3.13 -6.62
CA ALA A 581 27.07 3.18 -5.22
C ALA A 581 27.82 4.29 -4.47
N PRO A 582 27.23 4.83 -3.39
CA PRO A 582 27.95 5.70 -2.46
C PRO A 582 29.22 5.01 -1.93
N LYS A 583 30.25 5.83 -1.69
CA LYS A 583 31.58 5.32 -1.21
C LYS A 583 31.54 4.64 0.17
N GLU A 584 30.53 4.93 0.95
CA GLU A 584 30.27 4.38 2.27
C GLU A 584 29.76 2.94 2.21
N ILE A 585 29.32 2.48 1.03
CA ILE A 585 28.73 1.17 0.83
C ILE A 585 29.74 0.22 0.19
N THR A 586 29.96 -0.92 0.82
CA THR A 586 30.75 -2.00 0.24
C THR A 586 29.84 -2.88 -0.63
N ILE A 587 30.11 -2.90 -1.94
CA ILE A 587 29.41 -3.78 -2.88
C ILE A 587 30.11 -5.15 -2.95
N VAL A 588 29.32 -6.22 -2.83
CA VAL A 588 29.71 -7.63 -3.05
C VAL A 588 28.93 -8.16 -4.25
N ARG A 589 29.61 -8.92 -5.12
CA ARG A 589 29.04 -9.56 -6.31
C ARG A 589 28.91 -11.05 -6.09
#